data_fe78af01f8d051b2a97be042a3f0a9d9
#
_entry.id   fe78af01f8d051b2a97be042a3f0a9d9
#
_cell.length_a   1.000
_cell.length_b   1.000
_cell.length_c   1.000
_cell.angle_alpha   90.00
_cell.angle_beta   90.00
_cell.angle_gamma   90.00
#
_symmetry.space_group_name_H-M   'P 1'
#
loop_
_entity.id
_entity.type
_entity.pdbx_description
1 polymer ?
#
loop_
_entity_poly.entity_id
_entity_poly.type
_entity_poly.pdbx_seq_one_letter_code
_entity_poly.pdbx_strand_id
1 'polypeptide(L)'
;VSAGSPQSAERYRAAYGFNRAASDWRELVADPRVEAIVIASPQSTHRAIAEAAFALGKPVLCEKPMGATLEDSRAMVEAAEKSGAANMVGFNYIRTPASQFARQLIADGEIGKITWFRGEHTEDFLADPQTPATWRTTGMSNGTMGDLAPHMINGALALIGPITRLIAEVETVHAERPGGSVTNDDHAQVMCRFENGAMGQMYFSRISSGRKMGYAYEISGTKGAIRFDQEDQNALWLYRMEGPDSTRGFTKILTGPAHPDYEPFCQGPGHGTGYQDQIIIEAKDFLTAIDTGKPVWPTFRDGMEVNRIVATALASSESKTWQDVAAF
;
A
#
# COMPACT_ATOMS: atom_id res chain seq x y z
N VAL A 1 5.11 23.70 -4.38
CA VAL A 1 5.47 22.42 -5.03
C VAL A 1 6.89 22.50 -5.59
N SER A 2 7.64 21.40 -5.57
CA SER A 2 8.89 21.19 -6.30
C SER A 2 8.77 19.90 -7.15
N ALA A 3 9.51 19.84 -8.26
CA ALA A 3 9.51 18.67 -9.14
C ALA A 3 10.90 18.50 -9.79
N GLY A 4 11.08 17.46 -10.62
CA GLY A 4 12.35 17.14 -11.27
C GLY A 4 12.93 18.22 -12.20
N SER A 5 12.15 19.26 -12.51
CA SER A 5 12.62 20.46 -13.22
C SER A 5 11.79 21.68 -12.86
N PRO A 6 12.32 22.90 -12.96
CA PRO A 6 11.54 24.13 -12.74
C PRO A 6 10.30 24.22 -13.62
N GLN A 7 10.39 23.79 -14.89
CA GLN A 7 9.25 23.76 -15.82
C GLN A 7 8.15 22.79 -15.34
N SER A 8 8.53 21.62 -14.83
CA SER A 8 7.56 20.65 -14.27
C SER A 8 6.93 21.19 -13.01
N ALA A 9 7.70 21.83 -12.11
CA ALA A 9 7.18 22.43 -10.89
C ALA A 9 6.16 23.53 -11.20
N GLU A 10 6.44 24.42 -12.18
CA GLU A 10 5.52 25.46 -12.60
C GLU A 10 4.26 24.90 -13.26
N ARG A 11 4.39 23.86 -14.08
CA ARG A 11 3.22 23.15 -14.64
C ARG A 11 2.32 22.59 -13.56
N TYR A 12 2.88 21.93 -12.54
CA TYR A 12 2.09 21.41 -11.40
C TYR A 12 1.49 22.54 -10.56
N ARG A 13 2.24 23.62 -10.34
CA ARG A 13 1.70 24.79 -9.65
C ARG A 13 0.43 25.31 -10.32
N ALA A 14 0.49 25.51 -11.64
CA ALA A 14 -0.64 26.02 -12.42
C ALA A 14 -1.81 25.03 -12.49
N ALA A 15 -1.52 23.74 -12.69
CA ALA A 15 -2.54 22.70 -12.86
C ALA A 15 -3.32 22.39 -11.56
N TYR A 16 -2.66 22.46 -10.41
CA TYR A 16 -3.22 22.03 -9.12
C TYR A 16 -3.39 23.19 -8.11
N GLY A 17 -3.16 24.43 -8.52
CA GLY A 17 -3.43 25.60 -7.69
C GLY A 17 -2.43 25.80 -6.54
N PHE A 18 -1.21 25.29 -6.63
CA PHE A 18 -0.19 25.55 -5.62
C PHE A 18 0.22 27.03 -5.62
N ASN A 19 0.44 27.59 -4.44
CA ASN A 19 0.82 29.01 -4.29
C ASN A 19 2.19 29.33 -4.90
N ARG A 20 3.14 28.37 -4.84
CA ARG A 20 4.53 28.57 -5.30
C ARG A 20 5.11 27.31 -5.94
N ALA A 21 5.89 27.50 -6.99
CA ALA A 21 6.84 26.54 -7.49
C ALA A 21 8.24 26.87 -6.94
N ALA A 22 8.96 25.85 -6.47
CA ALA A 22 10.35 25.98 -6.04
C ALA A 22 11.25 25.19 -7.01
N SER A 23 12.44 25.71 -7.28
CA SER A 23 13.40 25.08 -8.17
C SER A 23 14.11 23.88 -7.54
N ASP A 24 14.22 23.88 -6.22
CA ASP A 24 14.80 22.80 -5.43
C ASP A 24 13.87 22.48 -4.24
N TRP A 25 13.68 21.20 -3.94
CA TRP A 25 12.89 20.75 -2.80
C TRP A 25 13.45 21.25 -1.45
N ARG A 26 14.77 21.51 -1.37
CA ARG A 26 15.41 22.05 -0.16
C ARG A 26 14.87 23.40 0.22
N GLU A 27 14.50 24.21 -0.75
CA GLU A 27 13.86 25.52 -0.51
C GLU A 27 12.48 25.37 0.17
N LEU A 28 11.72 24.30 -0.20
CA LEU A 28 10.43 24.02 0.43
C LEU A 28 10.62 23.49 1.85
N VAL A 29 11.54 22.56 2.03
CA VAL A 29 11.81 21.98 3.36
C VAL A 29 12.32 23.05 4.33
N ALA A 30 13.15 23.99 3.88
CA ALA A 30 13.68 25.06 4.71
C ALA A 30 12.70 26.23 4.97
N ASP A 31 11.61 26.34 4.17
CA ASP A 31 10.65 27.45 4.32
C ASP A 31 9.83 27.30 5.62
N PRO A 32 9.90 28.27 6.55
CA PRO A 32 9.17 28.19 7.83
C PRO A 32 7.63 28.23 7.66
N ARG A 33 7.12 28.64 6.51
CA ARG A 33 5.69 28.65 6.21
C ARG A 33 5.18 27.27 5.77
N VAL A 34 6.09 26.33 5.47
CA VAL A 34 5.74 24.96 5.12
C VAL A 34 5.78 24.13 6.40
N GLU A 35 4.62 23.72 6.90
CA GLU A 35 4.45 23.05 8.17
C GLU A 35 4.56 21.52 8.08
N ALA A 36 4.30 20.95 6.89
CA ALA A 36 4.40 19.50 6.63
C ALA A 36 4.90 19.25 5.21
N ILE A 37 5.49 18.10 4.97
CA ILE A 37 6.04 17.69 3.67
C ILE A 37 5.28 16.44 3.16
N VAL A 38 4.81 16.50 1.91
CA VAL A 38 4.33 15.33 1.16
C VAL A 38 5.37 14.97 0.11
N ILE A 39 5.87 13.75 0.15
CA ILE A 39 6.89 13.24 -0.77
C ILE A 39 6.22 12.28 -1.76
N ALA A 40 6.11 12.71 -3.03
CA ALA A 40 5.56 11.94 -4.15
C ALA A 40 6.52 11.98 -5.35
N SER A 41 7.82 11.98 -5.07
CA SER A 41 8.92 12.02 -6.03
C SER A 41 9.45 10.60 -6.28
N PRO A 42 10.45 10.39 -7.19
CA PRO A 42 11.07 9.07 -7.33
C PRO A 42 11.67 8.55 -6.01
N GLN A 43 11.52 7.23 -5.74
CA GLN A 43 11.89 6.59 -4.48
C GLN A 43 13.33 6.90 -4.04
N SER A 44 14.27 7.03 -4.98
CA SER A 44 15.67 7.38 -4.69
C SER A 44 15.86 8.74 -4.02
N THR A 45 14.82 9.59 -3.99
CA THR A 45 14.86 10.91 -3.37
C THR A 45 14.18 10.94 -1.99
N HIS A 46 13.39 9.92 -1.64
CA HIS A 46 12.56 9.90 -0.45
C HIS A 46 13.38 10.09 0.82
N ARG A 47 14.46 9.32 0.99
CA ARG A 47 15.32 9.39 2.16
C ARG A 47 15.86 10.81 2.40
N ALA A 48 16.49 11.41 1.39
CA ALA A 48 17.11 12.72 1.55
C ALA A 48 16.10 13.82 1.92
N ILE A 49 14.88 13.76 1.35
CA ILE A 49 13.82 14.71 1.63
C ILE A 49 13.26 14.48 3.03
N ALA A 50 12.99 13.23 3.42
CA ALA A 50 12.44 12.88 4.72
C ALA A 50 13.42 13.23 5.85
N GLU A 51 14.70 12.86 5.73
CA GLU A 51 15.73 13.21 6.71
C GLU A 51 15.85 14.72 6.92
N ALA A 52 15.84 15.50 5.83
CA ALA A 52 15.89 16.96 5.90
C ALA A 52 14.63 17.56 6.56
N ALA A 53 13.44 17.03 6.29
CA ALA A 53 12.20 17.47 6.90
C ALA A 53 12.18 17.15 8.40
N PHE A 54 12.53 15.93 8.80
CA PHE A 54 12.61 15.53 10.20
C PHE A 54 13.67 16.27 11.00
N ALA A 55 14.79 16.64 10.37
CA ALA A 55 15.82 17.48 11.02
C ALA A 55 15.28 18.87 11.43
N LEU A 56 14.21 19.33 10.79
CA LEU A 56 13.50 20.57 11.10
C LEU A 56 12.19 20.32 11.89
N GLY A 57 11.94 19.10 12.37
CA GLY A 57 10.75 18.74 13.12
C GLY A 57 9.45 18.74 12.28
N LYS A 58 9.54 18.69 10.95
CA LYS A 58 8.37 18.76 10.07
C LYS A 58 7.76 17.36 9.88
N PRO A 59 6.43 17.23 10.00
CA PRO A 59 5.70 16.03 9.64
C PRO A 59 5.91 15.61 8.18
N VAL A 60 5.92 14.30 7.92
CA VAL A 60 6.14 13.76 6.56
C VAL A 60 5.10 12.69 6.22
N LEU A 61 4.41 12.89 5.09
CA LEU A 61 3.70 11.85 4.35
C LEU A 61 4.57 11.45 3.15
N CYS A 62 4.96 10.18 3.08
CA CYS A 62 5.80 9.66 2.00
C CYS A 62 5.08 8.61 1.17
N GLU A 63 5.10 8.75 -0.16
CA GLU A 63 4.61 7.71 -1.06
C GLU A 63 5.39 6.39 -0.94
N LYS A 64 4.72 5.32 -1.29
CA LYS A 64 5.29 3.98 -1.37
C LYS A 64 6.07 3.76 -2.70
N PRO A 65 7.04 2.85 -2.74
CA PRO A 65 7.69 2.25 -1.58
C PRO A 65 8.46 3.32 -0.80
N MET A 66 8.46 3.21 0.53
CA MET A 66 9.01 4.26 1.41
C MET A 66 10.47 4.57 1.11
N GLY A 67 11.33 3.57 1.00
CA GLY A 67 12.73 3.69 0.62
C GLY A 67 13.05 2.87 -0.62
N ALA A 68 14.04 3.30 -1.39
CA ALA A 68 14.53 2.55 -2.55
C ALA A 68 15.23 1.24 -2.13
N THR A 69 15.82 1.22 -0.95
CA THR A 69 16.45 0.06 -0.31
C THR A 69 15.96 -0.11 1.12
N LEU A 70 16.23 -1.28 1.72
CA LEU A 70 15.93 -1.51 3.14
C LEU A 70 16.76 -0.62 4.06
N GLU A 71 17.99 -0.29 3.66
CA GLU A 71 18.85 0.66 4.39
C GLU A 71 18.27 2.07 4.39
N ASP A 72 17.76 2.55 3.24
CA ASP A 72 17.07 3.84 3.16
C ASP A 72 15.85 3.86 4.07
N SER A 73 15.06 2.80 4.05
CA SER A 73 13.88 2.69 4.89
C SER A 73 14.23 2.75 6.38
N ARG A 74 15.31 2.07 6.80
CA ARG A 74 15.82 2.11 8.18
C ARG A 74 16.24 3.52 8.58
N ALA A 75 17.03 4.19 7.74
CA ALA A 75 17.48 5.56 8.00
C ALA A 75 16.30 6.54 8.13
N MET A 76 15.27 6.37 7.31
CA MET A 76 14.05 7.18 7.37
C MET A 76 13.26 6.94 8.68
N VAL A 77 13.16 5.70 9.15
CA VAL A 77 12.53 5.37 10.45
C VAL A 77 13.33 6.01 11.60
N GLU A 78 14.65 5.84 11.61
CA GLU A 78 15.52 6.42 12.65
C GLU A 78 15.39 7.95 12.71
N ALA A 79 15.34 8.62 11.55
CA ALA A 79 15.14 10.05 11.47
C ALA A 79 13.75 10.47 11.99
N ALA A 80 12.70 9.74 11.64
CA ALA A 80 11.33 9.99 12.12
C ALA A 80 11.23 9.85 13.65
N GLU A 81 11.76 8.75 14.20
CA GLU A 81 11.76 8.48 15.65
C GLU A 81 12.57 9.51 16.43
N LYS A 82 13.72 9.89 15.91
CA LYS A 82 14.56 10.94 16.52
C LYS A 82 13.87 12.30 16.55
N SER A 83 13.12 12.63 15.49
CA SER A 83 12.41 13.92 15.40
C SER A 83 11.16 13.96 16.27
N GLY A 84 10.49 12.84 16.48
CA GLY A 84 9.16 12.74 17.11
C GLY A 84 8.03 13.35 16.28
N ALA A 85 8.30 13.80 15.04
CA ALA A 85 7.29 14.38 14.17
C ALA A 85 6.35 13.29 13.59
N ALA A 86 5.11 13.69 13.30
CA ALA A 86 4.14 12.81 12.67
C ALA A 86 4.68 12.30 11.32
N ASN A 87 4.52 11.01 11.07
CA ASN A 87 4.98 10.37 9.85
C ASN A 87 3.99 9.32 9.39
N MET A 88 3.82 9.19 8.06
CA MET A 88 2.91 8.23 7.46
C MET A 88 3.40 7.82 6.07
N VAL A 89 3.13 6.56 5.68
CA VAL A 89 3.38 6.05 4.33
C VAL A 89 2.07 5.95 3.56
N GLY A 90 2.10 6.34 2.29
CA GLY A 90 0.94 6.39 1.38
C GLY A 90 0.48 5.00 0.92
N PHE A 91 -0.34 4.31 1.73
CA PHE A 91 -1.02 3.07 1.35
C PHE A 91 -2.53 3.30 1.28
N ASN A 92 -3.01 3.73 0.12
CA ASN A 92 -4.40 4.16 -0.06
C ASN A 92 -5.43 3.01 -0.14
N TYR A 93 -5.12 1.86 -0.77
CA TYR A 93 -6.13 0.84 -1.07
C TYR A 93 -6.81 0.24 0.15
N ILE A 94 -6.10 0.08 1.26
CA ILE A 94 -6.69 -0.39 2.52
C ILE A 94 -7.69 0.61 3.12
N ARG A 95 -7.74 1.84 2.61
CA ARG A 95 -8.58 2.92 3.16
C ARG A 95 -9.99 2.99 2.57
N THR A 96 -10.38 2.06 1.70
CA THR A 96 -11.80 1.98 1.30
C THR A 96 -12.69 1.76 2.52
N PRO A 97 -13.88 2.37 2.58
CA PRO A 97 -14.86 2.10 3.63
C PRO A 97 -15.12 0.60 3.84
N ALA A 98 -15.17 -0.18 2.76
CA ALA A 98 -15.32 -1.63 2.82
C ALA A 98 -14.14 -2.32 3.51
N SER A 99 -12.88 -1.94 3.20
CA SER A 99 -11.70 -2.52 3.85
C SER A 99 -11.57 -2.07 5.31
N GLN A 100 -11.92 -0.83 5.65
CA GLN A 100 -11.98 -0.38 7.04
C GLN A 100 -13.05 -1.14 7.83
N PHE A 101 -14.19 -1.42 7.21
CA PHE A 101 -15.22 -2.25 7.82
C PHE A 101 -14.76 -3.71 8.00
N ALA A 102 -14.03 -4.27 7.02
CA ALA A 102 -13.41 -5.59 7.18
C ALA A 102 -12.46 -5.64 8.40
N ARG A 103 -11.63 -4.60 8.59
CA ARG A 103 -10.77 -4.48 9.78
C ARG A 103 -11.57 -4.48 11.08
N GLN A 104 -12.66 -3.71 11.10
CA GLN A 104 -13.57 -3.66 12.27
C GLN A 104 -14.17 -5.02 12.56
N LEU A 105 -14.75 -5.70 11.56
CA LEU A 105 -15.34 -7.04 11.73
C LEU A 105 -14.32 -8.07 12.27
N ILE A 106 -13.08 -7.99 11.80
CA ILE A 106 -11.99 -8.87 12.30
C ILE A 106 -11.65 -8.53 13.76
N ALA A 107 -11.52 -7.25 14.10
CA ALA A 107 -11.22 -6.80 15.46
C ALA A 107 -12.33 -7.17 16.45
N ASP A 108 -13.60 -7.10 16.01
CA ASP A 108 -14.78 -7.49 16.80
C ASP A 108 -14.94 -9.02 16.92
N GLY A 109 -14.10 -9.81 16.24
CA GLY A 109 -14.11 -11.27 16.29
C GLY A 109 -15.26 -11.93 15.52
N GLU A 110 -15.90 -11.21 14.59
CA GLU A 110 -17.05 -11.68 13.78
C GLU A 110 -16.76 -12.96 13.00
N ILE A 111 -15.52 -13.09 12.47
CA ILE A 111 -15.10 -14.30 11.74
C ILE A 111 -14.33 -15.31 12.62
N GLY A 112 -14.15 -15.01 13.92
CA GLY A 112 -13.41 -15.84 14.86
C GLY A 112 -11.88 -15.83 14.62
N LYS A 113 -11.19 -16.91 15.03
CA LYS A 113 -9.75 -17.04 14.80
C LYS A 113 -9.47 -17.19 13.31
N ILE A 114 -8.63 -16.31 12.76
CA ILE A 114 -8.22 -16.39 11.35
C ILE A 114 -7.39 -17.64 11.12
N THR A 115 -7.71 -18.38 10.08
CA THR A 115 -7.05 -19.63 9.68
C THR A 115 -6.31 -19.51 8.36
N TRP A 116 -6.80 -18.66 7.46
CA TRP A 116 -6.27 -18.55 6.11
C TRP A 116 -6.51 -17.16 5.51
N PHE A 117 -5.56 -16.72 4.69
CA PHE A 117 -5.59 -15.47 3.94
C PHE A 117 -5.19 -15.72 2.49
N ARG A 118 -5.93 -15.15 1.54
CA ARG A 118 -5.53 -14.98 0.15
C ARG A 118 -5.59 -13.52 -0.22
N GLY A 119 -4.51 -13.00 -0.81
CA GLY A 119 -4.46 -11.63 -1.34
C GLY A 119 -3.93 -11.62 -2.76
N GLU A 120 -4.35 -10.63 -3.55
CA GLU A 120 -3.78 -10.37 -4.86
C GLU A 120 -3.72 -8.87 -5.14
N HIS A 121 -2.72 -8.46 -5.91
CA HIS A 121 -2.70 -7.17 -6.58
C HIS A 121 -2.27 -7.39 -8.02
N THR A 122 -3.25 -7.35 -8.92
CA THR A 122 -3.11 -7.78 -10.31
C THR A 122 -3.64 -6.71 -11.25
N GLU A 123 -2.84 -6.35 -12.25
CA GLU A 123 -3.18 -5.39 -13.29
C GLU A 123 -2.70 -5.89 -14.66
N ASP A 124 -3.16 -5.31 -15.76
CA ASP A 124 -2.82 -5.72 -17.13
C ASP A 124 -2.07 -4.67 -17.94
N PHE A 125 -1.59 -3.58 -17.32
CA PHE A 125 -0.99 -2.45 -18.04
C PHE A 125 0.31 -2.78 -18.79
N LEU A 126 0.95 -3.92 -18.49
CA LEU A 126 2.09 -4.47 -19.23
C LEU A 126 1.81 -5.87 -19.81
N ALA A 127 0.55 -6.28 -19.92
CA ALA A 127 0.18 -7.61 -20.46
C ALA A 127 0.53 -7.74 -21.94
N ASP A 128 0.41 -6.67 -22.73
CA ASP A 128 0.83 -6.68 -24.14
C ASP A 128 2.36 -6.62 -24.22
N PRO A 129 3.04 -7.64 -24.77
CA PRO A 129 4.48 -7.64 -24.97
C PRO A 129 4.98 -6.55 -25.92
N GLN A 130 4.09 -5.95 -26.73
CA GLN A 130 4.42 -4.82 -27.62
C GLN A 130 4.38 -3.45 -26.89
N THR A 131 3.95 -3.39 -25.65
CA THR A 131 4.05 -2.18 -24.84
C THR A 131 5.53 -1.80 -24.68
N PRO A 132 5.94 -0.57 -25.08
CA PRO A 132 7.35 -0.17 -25.03
C PRO A 132 7.96 -0.20 -23.62
N ALA A 133 9.26 -0.46 -23.57
CA ALA A 133 10.02 -0.33 -22.33
C ALA A 133 9.99 1.13 -21.83
N THR A 134 9.84 1.30 -20.52
CA THR A 134 9.80 2.59 -19.83
C THR A 134 10.59 2.50 -18.52
N TRP A 135 10.60 3.56 -17.72
CA TRP A 135 11.14 3.54 -16.36
C TRP A 135 10.51 2.44 -15.48
N ARG A 136 9.26 2.04 -15.78
CA ARG A 136 8.56 0.95 -15.06
C ARG A 136 9.12 -0.44 -15.32
N THR A 137 9.89 -0.62 -16.40
CA THR A 137 10.48 -1.90 -16.80
C THR A 137 11.93 -2.08 -16.35
N THR A 138 12.45 -1.12 -15.57
CA THR A 138 13.83 -1.12 -15.09
C THR A 138 13.92 -0.85 -13.59
N GLY A 139 14.87 -1.50 -12.92
CA GLY A 139 15.09 -1.38 -11.48
C GLY A 139 14.06 -2.16 -10.64
N MET A 140 14.54 -2.88 -9.64
CA MET A 140 13.71 -3.78 -8.80
C MET A 140 12.55 -3.07 -8.10
N SER A 141 12.74 -1.84 -7.64
CA SER A 141 11.68 -1.05 -6.99
C SER A 141 10.52 -0.64 -7.92
N ASN A 142 10.66 -0.83 -9.23
CA ASN A 142 9.63 -0.54 -10.23
C ASN A 142 9.00 -1.82 -10.80
N GLY A 143 9.44 -3.00 -10.36
CA GLY A 143 8.82 -4.29 -10.69
C GLY A 143 7.54 -4.53 -9.90
N THR A 144 6.88 -5.63 -10.15
CA THR A 144 5.65 -6.02 -9.44
C THR A 144 5.87 -6.12 -7.93
N MET A 145 7.02 -6.67 -7.50
CA MET A 145 7.38 -6.75 -6.09
C MET A 145 7.67 -5.37 -5.46
N GLY A 146 8.10 -4.38 -6.23
CA GLY A 146 8.34 -3.02 -5.73
C GLY A 146 7.13 -2.08 -5.84
N ASP A 147 6.25 -2.30 -6.80
CA ASP A 147 5.12 -1.41 -7.11
C ASP A 147 3.77 -1.93 -6.59
N LEU A 148 3.40 -3.17 -6.90
CA LEU A 148 2.09 -3.73 -6.56
C LEU A 148 2.08 -4.48 -5.21
N ALA A 149 3.09 -5.31 -4.96
CA ALA A 149 3.15 -6.12 -3.76
C ALA A 149 3.08 -5.31 -2.45
N PRO A 150 3.71 -4.12 -2.32
CA PRO A 150 3.65 -3.33 -1.09
C PRO A 150 2.23 -3.01 -0.61
N HIS A 151 1.29 -2.75 -1.51
CA HIS A 151 -0.10 -2.46 -1.14
C HIS A 151 -0.78 -3.66 -0.50
N MET A 152 -0.67 -4.85 -1.10
CA MET A 152 -1.30 -6.05 -0.56
C MET A 152 -0.58 -6.58 0.68
N ILE A 153 0.74 -6.47 0.75
CA ILE A 153 1.50 -6.80 1.96
C ILE A 153 1.04 -5.90 3.12
N ASN A 154 0.91 -4.59 2.88
CA ASN A 154 0.35 -3.65 3.86
C ASN A 154 -1.07 -4.05 4.27
N GLY A 155 -1.93 -4.41 3.31
CA GLY A 155 -3.28 -4.93 3.58
C GLY A 155 -3.27 -6.20 4.44
N ALA A 156 -2.38 -7.15 4.13
CA ALA A 156 -2.23 -8.38 4.90
C ALA A 156 -1.78 -8.10 6.35
N LEU A 157 -0.82 -7.21 6.55
CA LEU A 157 -0.39 -6.77 7.88
C LEU A 157 -1.52 -6.10 8.66
N ALA A 158 -2.33 -5.26 8.00
CA ALA A 158 -3.45 -4.55 8.61
C ALA A 158 -4.62 -5.45 9.01
N LEU A 159 -4.87 -6.51 8.22
CA LEU A 159 -6.03 -7.40 8.38
C LEU A 159 -5.71 -8.63 9.22
N ILE A 160 -4.50 -9.16 9.11
CA ILE A 160 -4.14 -10.47 9.70
C ILE A 160 -3.08 -10.32 10.80
N GLY A 161 -2.11 -9.42 10.60
CA GLY A 161 -0.98 -9.21 11.50
C GLY A 161 0.37 -9.58 10.89
N PRO A 162 1.43 -9.69 11.71
CA PRO A 162 2.80 -9.88 11.23
C PRO A 162 2.99 -11.20 10.46
N ILE A 163 3.78 -11.12 9.38
CA ILE A 163 4.27 -12.29 8.63
C ILE A 163 5.61 -12.70 9.24
N THR A 164 5.72 -13.98 9.66
CA THR A 164 6.92 -14.50 10.34
C THR A 164 7.85 -15.27 9.43
N ARG A 165 7.34 -15.89 8.36
CA ARG A 165 8.14 -16.60 7.35
C ARG A 165 7.40 -16.71 6.04
N LEU A 166 8.14 -16.82 4.95
CA LEU A 166 7.59 -16.92 3.61
C LEU A 166 8.47 -17.73 2.65
N ILE A 167 7.85 -18.15 1.55
CA ILE A 167 8.53 -18.61 0.34
C ILE A 167 7.93 -17.90 -0.86
N ALA A 168 8.75 -17.49 -1.82
CA ALA A 168 8.32 -16.76 -2.99
C ALA A 168 8.92 -17.29 -4.28
N GLU A 169 8.19 -17.10 -5.36
CA GLU A 169 8.68 -17.22 -6.75
C GLU A 169 8.42 -15.89 -7.44
N VAL A 170 9.44 -15.35 -8.09
CA VAL A 170 9.43 -14.04 -8.76
C VAL A 170 9.97 -14.23 -10.16
N GLU A 171 9.27 -13.72 -11.19
CA GLU A 171 9.60 -13.98 -12.59
C GLU A 171 9.46 -12.75 -13.48
N THR A 172 10.36 -12.63 -14.46
CA THR A 172 10.27 -11.70 -15.59
C THR A 172 9.83 -12.51 -16.83
N VAL A 173 8.58 -12.37 -17.24
CA VAL A 173 8.00 -13.10 -18.37
C VAL A 173 8.41 -12.47 -19.70
N HIS A 174 8.34 -11.13 -19.77
CA HIS A 174 8.67 -10.37 -20.97
C HIS A 174 10.03 -9.68 -20.81
N ALA A 175 11.11 -10.45 -20.97
CA ALA A 175 12.49 -9.96 -20.80
C ALA A 175 12.90 -8.88 -21.83
N GLU A 176 12.25 -8.83 -22.98
CA GLU A 176 12.48 -7.87 -24.05
C GLU A 176 11.18 -7.18 -24.44
N ARG A 177 11.25 -5.86 -24.67
CA ARG A 177 10.14 -5.02 -25.15
C ARG A 177 10.64 -4.02 -26.18
N PRO A 178 9.77 -3.49 -27.06
CA PRO A 178 10.17 -2.38 -27.94
C PRO A 178 10.85 -1.27 -27.12
N GLY A 179 12.06 -0.90 -27.53
CA GLY A 179 12.83 0.17 -26.89
C GLY A 179 13.78 -0.25 -25.76
N GLY A 180 13.83 -1.52 -25.36
CA GLY A 180 14.82 -2.00 -24.39
C GLY A 180 14.47 -3.28 -23.64
N SER A 181 15.46 -3.77 -22.89
CA SER A 181 15.33 -4.94 -22.02
C SER A 181 14.60 -4.61 -20.71
N VAL A 182 13.89 -5.59 -20.17
CA VAL A 182 13.22 -5.53 -18.88
C VAL A 182 14.16 -6.10 -17.81
N THR A 183 14.43 -5.35 -16.75
CA THR A 183 15.36 -5.75 -15.67
C THR A 183 14.67 -5.95 -14.32
N ASN A 184 13.33 -6.05 -14.32
CA ASN A 184 12.54 -6.28 -13.12
C ASN A 184 11.40 -7.27 -13.39
N ASP A 185 10.72 -7.68 -12.34
CA ASP A 185 9.72 -8.74 -12.35
C ASP A 185 8.36 -8.30 -12.91
N ASP A 186 7.70 -9.23 -13.60
CA ASP A 186 6.36 -9.06 -14.15
C ASP A 186 5.28 -9.67 -13.24
N HIS A 187 5.61 -10.73 -12.51
CA HIS A 187 4.72 -11.34 -11.53
C HIS A 187 5.48 -12.08 -10.41
N ALA A 188 4.77 -12.32 -9.31
CA ALA A 188 5.28 -13.07 -8.18
C ALA A 188 4.17 -13.80 -7.43
N GLN A 189 4.52 -14.91 -6.80
CA GLN A 189 3.69 -15.62 -5.84
C GLN A 189 4.42 -15.77 -4.51
N VAL A 190 3.69 -15.58 -3.42
CA VAL A 190 4.20 -15.69 -2.05
C VAL A 190 3.29 -16.60 -1.25
N MET A 191 3.84 -17.62 -0.61
CA MET A 191 3.20 -18.33 0.50
C MET A 191 3.82 -17.87 1.81
N CYS A 192 3.01 -17.67 2.87
CA CYS A 192 3.52 -17.16 4.14
C CYS A 192 2.84 -17.78 5.35
N ARG A 193 3.45 -17.55 6.52
CA ARG A 193 2.87 -17.81 7.84
C ARG A 193 2.79 -16.52 8.62
N PHE A 194 1.65 -16.30 9.23
CA PHE A 194 1.42 -15.19 10.14
C PHE A 194 1.74 -15.59 11.58
N GLU A 195 2.04 -14.60 12.42
CA GLU A 195 2.35 -14.80 13.85
C GLU A 195 1.20 -15.50 14.60
N ASN A 196 -0.05 -15.21 14.24
CA ASN A 196 -1.24 -15.86 14.82
C ASN A 196 -1.43 -17.33 14.38
N GLY A 197 -0.53 -17.87 13.55
CA GLY A 197 -0.53 -19.24 13.03
C GLY A 197 -1.31 -19.43 11.73
N ALA A 198 -1.98 -18.42 11.20
CA ALA A 198 -2.68 -18.51 9.93
C ALA A 198 -1.72 -18.75 8.75
N MET A 199 -2.20 -19.46 7.74
CA MET A 199 -1.52 -19.55 6.43
C MET A 199 -1.96 -18.41 5.53
N GLY A 200 -1.04 -17.93 4.67
CA GLY A 200 -1.36 -16.96 3.63
C GLY A 200 -0.76 -17.32 2.30
N GLN A 201 -1.40 -16.82 1.26
CA GLN A 201 -0.84 -16.75 -0.09
C GLN A 201 -1.15 -15.40 -0.72
N MET A 202 -0.21 -14.87 -1.50
CA MET A 202 -0.39 -13.62 -2.23
C MET A 202 0.09 -13.79 -3.67
N TYR A 203 -0.62 -13.17 -4.61
CA TYR A 203 -0.28 -13.12 -6.02
C TYR A 203 -0.19 -11.69 -6.50
N PHE A 204 0.88 -11.37 -7.21
CA PHE A 204 1.15 -10.05 -7.75
C PHE A 204 1.46 -10.15 -9.23
N SER A 205 0.86 -9.30 -10.06
CA SER A 205 1.12 -9.32 -11.50
C SER A 205 0.73 -8.01 -12.15
N ARG A 206 1.59 -7.50 -13.03
CA ARG A 206 1.31 -6.37 -13.92
C ARG A 206 0.99 -6.80 -15.36
N ILE A 207 0.85 -8.13 -15.57
CA ILE A 207 0.57 -8.78 -16.84
C ILE A 207 -0.69 -9.67 -16.79
N SER A 208 -1.53 -9.51 -15.77
CA SER A 208 -2.78 -10.28 -15.60
C SER A 208 -3.87 -9.77 -16.55
N SER A 209 -3.91 -10.29 -17.77
CA SER A 209 -4.85 -9.87 -18.81
C SER A 209 -6.29 -9.76 -18.30
N GLY A 210 -6.90 -8.59 -18.48
CA GLY A 210 -8.28 -8.30 -18.11
C GLY A 210 -8.47 -7.72 -16.70
N ARG A 211 -7.47 -7.79 -15.80
CA ARG A 211 -7.52 -7.14 -14.48
C ARG A 211 -7.06 -5.68 -14.59
N LYS A 212 -7.93 -4.76 -14.19
CA LYS A 212 -7.62 -3.31 -14.24
C LYS A 212 -7.12 -2.78 -12.92
N MET A 213 -7.66 -3.31 -11.81
CA MET A 213 -7.31 -2.94 -10.45
C MET A 213 -7.66 -4.08 -9.49
N GLY A 214 -7.02 -5.22 -9.70
CA GLY A 214 -7.30 -6.45 -8.96
C GLY A 214 -6.64 -6.48 -7.57
N TYR A 215 -6.79 -5.42 -6.76
CA TYR A 215 -6.48 -5.47 -5.34
C TYR A 215 -7.63 -6.17 -4.63
N ALA A 216 -7.46 -7.47 -4.34
CA ALA A 216 -8.52 -8.28 -3.77
C ALA A 216 -7.99 -9.21 -2.67
N TYR A 217 -8.85 -9.54 -1.70
CA TYR A 217 -8.50 -10.48 -0.65
C TYR A 217 -9.68 -11.32 -0.19
N GLU A 218 -9.37 -12.50 0.35
CA GLU A 218 -10.29 -13.39 1.04
C GLU A 218 -9.66 -13.88 2.34
N ILE A 219 -10.43 -13.83 3.43
CA ILE A 219 -9.99 -14.16 4.79
C ILE A 219 -10.96 -15.19 5.36
N SER A 220 -10.46 -16.34 5.75
CA SER A 220 -11.25 -17.37 6.43
C SER A 220 -10.91 -17.44 7.90
N GLY A 221 -11.92 -17.52 8.72
CA GLY A 221 -11.82 -17.73 10.16
C GLY A 221 -12.70 -18.88 10.64
N THR A 222 -12.66 -19.15 11.93
CA THR A 222 -13.39 -20.27 12.55
C THR A 222 -14.90 -20.03 12.69
N LYS A 223 -15.38 -18.81 12.47
CA LYS A 223 -16.81 -18.44 12.56
C LYS A 223 -17.37 -17.83 11.27
N GLY A 224 -16.52 -17.50 10.31
CA GLY A 224 -16.96 -16.86 9.09
C GLY A 224 -15.82 -16.55 8.13
N ALA A 225 -16.13 -15.81 7.07
CA ALA A 225 -15.17 -15.37 6.07
C ALA A 225 -15.53 -14.00 5.51
N ILE A 226 -14.52 -13.28 5.05
CA ILE A 226 -14.65 -11.96 4.41
C ILE A 226 -14.00 -12.03 3.04
N ARG A 227 -14.61 -11.37 2.03
CA ARG A 227 -14.04 -11.20 0.69
C ARG A 227 -14.24 -9.76 0.23
N PHE A 228 -13.22 -9.20 -0.39
CA PHE A 228 -13.20 -7.87 -0.99
C PHE A 228 -12.55 -7.90 -2.37
N ASP A 229 -12.98 -7.03 -3.28
CA ASP A 229 -12.37 -6.77 -4.57
C ASP A 229 -12.45 -5.27 -4.87
N GLN A 230 -11.31 -4.64 -5.14
CA GLN A 230 -11.22 -3.21 -5.46
C GLN A 230 -11.98 -2.83 -6.74
N GLU A 231 -12.14 -3.76 -7.69
CA GLU A 231 -12.97 -3.53 -8.88
C GLU A 231 -14.47 -3.43 -8.55
N ASP A 232 -14.89 -3.87 -7.33
CA ASP A 232 -16.21 -3.65 -6.71
C ASP A 232 -16.05 -3.00 -5.33
N GLN A 233 -15.26 -1.93 -5.24
CA GLN A 233 -14.74 -1.36 -3.98
C GLN A 233 -15.80 -0.88 -2.97
N ASN A 234 -17.06 -0.75 -3.41
CA ASN A 234 -18.18 -0.29 -2.57
C ASN A 234 -18.99 -1.45 -1.97
N ALA A 235 -18.41 -2.64 -1.99
CA ALA A 235 -19.03 -3.83 -1.43
C ALA A 235 -18.04 -4.67 -0.63
N LEU A 236 -18.55 -5.29 0.42
CA LEU A 236 -17.86 -6.34 1.17
C LEU A 236 -18.73 -7.60 1.13
N TRP A 237 -18.10 -8.74 0.98
CA TRP A 237 -18.80 -10.02 1.08
C TRP A 237 -18.46 -10.65 2.42
N LEU A 238 -19.50 -10.94 3.21
CA LEU A 238 -19.38 -11.52 4.54
C LEU A 238 -20.13 -12.85 4.58
N TYR A 239 -19.47 -13.90 5.05
CA TYR A 239 -20.07 -15.18 5.40
C TYR A 239 -20.04 -15.34 6.92
N ARG A 240 -21.16 -15.74 7.51
CA ARG A 240 -21.27 -16.15 8.92
C ARG A 240 -21.69 -17.60 9.00
N MET A 241 -21.07 -18.35 9.89
CA MET A 241 -21.36 -19.78 10.11
C MET A 241 -22.63 -19.98 10.96
N GLU A 242 -23.57 -19.06 10.88
CA GLU A 242 -24.82 -19.06 11.64
C GLU A 242 -26.02 -19.23 10.71
N GLY A 243 -27.15 -19.70 11.29
CA GLY A 243 -28.40 -19.88 10.53
C GLY A 243 -28.49 -21.21 9.79
N PRO A 244 -29.60 -21.44 9.05
CA PRO A 244 -29.87 -22.69 8.34
C PRO A 244 -28.88 -22.91 7.18
N ASP A 245 -28.48 -24.16 6.94
CA ASP A 245 -27.56 -24.54 5.87
C ASP A 245 -28.03 -24.07 4.48
N SER A 246 -29.35 -24.08 4.25
CA SER A 246 -29.96 -23.68 2.98
C SER A 246 -29.81 -22.20 2.63
N THR A 247 -29.46 -21.34 3.59
CA THR A 247 -29.28 -19.89 3.41
C THR A 247 -27.87 -19.42 3.74
N ARG A 248 -26.99 -20.32 4.17
CA ARG A 248 -25.60 -19.98 4.45
C ARG A 248 -24.80 -19.81 3.15
N GLY A 249 -24.29 -18.61 2.92
CA GLY A 249 -23.48 -18.21 1.79
C GLY A 249 -22.92 -16.82 2.01
N PHE A 250 -22.09 -16.34 1.10
CA PHE A 250 -21.63 -14.96 1.17
C PHE A 250 -22.79 -13.98 0.95
N THR A 251 -22.94 -13.05 1.87
CA THR A 251 -23.86 -11.92 1.75
C THR A 251 -23.09 -10.69 1.26
N LYS A 252 -23.52 -10.07 0.17
CA LYS A 252 -22.99 -8.81 -0.33
C LYS A 252 -23.52 -7.66 0.52
N ILE A 253 -22.61 -6.91 1.14
CA ILE A 253 -22.89 -5.72 1.93
C ILE A 253 -22.43 -4.52 1.12
N LEU A 254 -23.37 -3.66 0.71
CA LEU A 254 -23.02 -2.38 0.07
C LEU A 254 -22.63 -1.37 1.15
N THR A 255 -21.57 -0.61 0.89
CA THR A 255 -21.16 0.45 1.81
C THR A 255 -22.14 1.60 1.87
N GLY A 256 -22.17 2.29 2.99
CA GLY A 256 -23.07 3.41 3.25
C GLY A 256 -22.60 4.18 4.49
N PRO A 257 -23.35 5.20 4.94
CA PRO A 257 -22.98 6.10 6.04
C PRO A 257 -22.66 5.41 7.38
N ALA A 258 -23.18 4.19 7.58
CA ALA A 258 -22.89 3.41 8.80
C ALA A 258 -21.48 2.75 8.77
N HIS A 259 -20.76 2.82 7.64
CA HIS A 259 -19.43 2.24 7.50
C HIS A 259 -18.36 3.30 7.73
N PRO A 260 -17.15 2.90 8.19
CA PRO A 260 -16.05 3.83 8.46
C PRO A 260 -15.74 4.72 7.26
N ASP A 261 -15.47 5.99 7.51
CA ASP A 261 -15.02 7.00 6.53
C ASP A 261 -15.92 7.23 5.30
N TYR A 262 -17.16 6.71 5.29
CA TYR A 262 -18.07 6.85 4.15
C TYR A 262 -18.88 8.15 4.18
N GLU A 263 -19.47 8.50 5.33
CA GLU A 263 -20.43 9.60 5.49
C GLU A 263 -19.92 10.97 4.97
N PRO A 264 -18.64 11.34 5.17
CA PRO A 264 -18.11 12.63 4.67
C PRO A 264 -18.15 12.77 3.14
N PHE A 265 -18.20 11.66 2.39
CA PHE A 265 -18.22 11.66 0.93
C PHE A 265 -19.63 11.48 0.37
N CYS A 266 -20.49 10.72 1.07
CA CYS A 266 -21.81 10.41 0.58
C CYS A 266 -22.77 10.05 1.71
N GLN A 267 -23.93 10.73 1.74
CA GLN A 267 -24.98 10.48 2.73
C GLN A 267 -25.94 9.34 2.34
N GLY A 268 -25.87 8.85 1.10
CA GLY A 268 -26.74 7.80 0.58
C GLY A 268 -26.08 6.42 0.63
N PRO A 269 -26.71 5.40 1.26
CA PRO A 269 -26.17 4.05 1.21
C PRO A 269 -26.16 3.52 -0.23
N GLY A 270 -25.09 2.80 -0.61
CA GLY A 270 -24.93 2.22 -1.94
C GLY A 270 -24.60 3.18 -3.07
N HIS A 271 -24.42 4.49 -2.80
CA HIS A 271 -23.98 5.45 -3.82
C HIS A 271 -22.48 5.36 -4.13
N GLY A 272 -21.68 4.92 -3.15
CA GLY A 272 -20.28 4.59 -3.32
C GLY A 272 -19.31 5.75 -3.08
N THR A 273 -18.05 5.36 -2.96
CA THR A 273 -16.86 6.22 -2.93
C THR A 273 -15.93 5.84 -4.10
N GLY A 274 -15.01 6.73 -4.48
CA GLY A 274 -14.07 6.55 -5.58
C GLY A 274 -12.61 6.36 -5.13
N TYR A 275 -11.73 6.16 -6.11
CA TYR A 275 -10.29 6.01 -5.85
C TYR A 275 -9.67 7.26 -5.17
N GLN A 276 -10.10 8.45 -5.59
CA GLN A 276 -9.59 9.70 -4.99
C GLN A 276 -10.00 9.86 -3.54
N ASP A 277 -11.15 9.32 -3.15
CA ASP A 277 -11.64 9.39 -1.76
C ASP A 277 -10.71 8.64 -0.80
N GLN A 278 -10.08 7.53 -1.24
CA GLN A 278 -9.08 6.80 -0.46
C GLN A 278 -7.86 7.68 -0.15
N ILE A 279 -7.41 8.48 -1.12
CA ILE A 279 -6.28 9.41 -0.96
C ILE A 279 -6.68 10.59 -0.05
N ILE A 280 -7.95 11.04 -0.12
CA ILE A 280 -8.46 12.07 0.80
C ILE A 280 -8.53 11.54 2.23
N ILE A 281 -8.96 10.29 2.43
CA ILE A 281 -8.96 9.64 3.76
C ILE A 281 -7.53 9.53 4.29
N GLU A 282 -6.58 9.16 3.44
CA GLU A 282 -5.16 9.10 3.78
C GLU A 282 -4.63 10.47 4.22
N ALA A 283 -4.93 11.52 3.47
CA ALA A 283 -4.55 12.88 3.82
C ALA A 283 -5.19 13.33 5.15
N LYS A 284 -6.48 13.00 5.37
CA LYS A 284 -7.19 13.26 6.64
C LYS A 284 -6.48 12.57 7.81
N ASP A 285 -6.08 11.32 7.65
CA ASP A 285 -5.41 10.58 8.71
C ASP A 285 -4.03 11.17 9.04
N PHE A 286 -3.29 11.61 8.02
CA PHE A 286 -2.02 12.32 8.23
C PHE A 286 -2.21 13.65 8.98
N LEU A 287 -3.20 14.46 8.59
CA LEU A 287 -3.55 15.68 9.30
C LEU A 287 -3.99 15.41 10.74
N THR A 288 -4.76 14.33 10.97
CA THR A 288 -5.17 13.89 12.30
C THR A 288 -3.95 13.53 13.17
N ALA A 289 -2.93 12.87 12.59
CA ALA A 289 -1.69 12.58 13.31
C ALA A 289 -0.95 13.87 13.71
N ILE A 290 -0.95 14.89 12.86
CA ILE A 290 -0.35 16.20 13.16
C ILE A 290 -1.13 16.90 14.29
N ASP A 291 -2.44 17.01 14.15
CA ASP A 291 -3.30 17.75 15.10
C ASP A 291 -3.34 17.13 16.49
N THR A 292 -3.32 15.79 16.56
CA THR A 292 -3.42 15.06 17.82
C THR A 292 -2.06 14.75 18.46
N GLY A 293 -0.97 14.83 17.72
CA GLY A 293 0.36 14.35 18.11
C GLY A 293 0.42 12.84 18.34
N LYS A 294 -0.59 12.08 17.89
CA LYS A 294 -0.64 10.62 18.01
C LYS A 294 -0.34 9.97 16.67
N PRO A 295 0.47 8.91 16.64
CA PRO A 295 0.74 8.20 15.40
C PRO A 295 -0.57 7.61 14.83
N VAL A 296 -0.74 7.74 13.50
CA VAL A 296 -1.80 7.09 12.75
C VAL A 296 -1.15 6.10 11.80
N TRP A 297 -1.69 4.88 11.77
CA TRP A 297 -1.20 3.80 10.90
C TRP A 297 -1.52 4.12 9.42
N PRO A 298 -0.62 3.77 8.46
CA PRO A 298 0.71 3.17 8.65
C PRO A 298 1.81 4.22 8.84
N THR A 299 2.61 4.05 9.87
CA THR A 299 3.79 4.87 10.14
C THR A 299 4.97 4.45 9.24
N PHE A 300 6.09 5.18 9.33
CA PHE A 300 7.33 4.77 8.64
C PHE A 300 7.87 3.43 9.13
N ARG A 301 7.63 3.06 10.39
CA ARG A 301 7.97 1.73 10.90
C ARG A 301 7.17 0.65 10.19
N ASP A 302 5.88 0.87 9.96
CA ASP A 302 5.02 -0.05 9.21
C ASP A 302 5.44 -0.14 7.73
N GLY A 303 5.82 0.99 7.13
CA GLY A 303 6.36 1.03 5.76
C GLY A 303 7.68 0.26 5.61
N MET A 304 8.56 0.34 6.60
CA MET A 304 9.80 -0.46 6.61
C MET A 304 9.51 -1.95 6.75
N GLU A 305 8.50 -2.34 7.54
CA GLU A 305 8.07 -3.73 7.64
C GLU A 305 7.64 -4.29 6.28
N VAL A 306 6.87 -3.51 5.51
CA VAL A 306 6.49 -3.88 4.13
C VAL A 306 7.74 -4.08 3.26
N ASN A 307 8.68 -3.13 3.27
CA ASN A 307 9.90 -3.22 2.48
C ASN A 307 10.77 -4.43 2.88
N ARG A 308 10.79 -4.78 4.18
CA ARG A 308 11.49 -5.96 4.68
C ARG A 308 10.89 -7.26 4.14
N ILE A 309 9.54 -7.36 4.13
CA ILE A 309 8.85 -8.52 3.57
C ILE A 309 9.12 -8.65 2.08
N VAL A 310 9.11 -7.54 1.32
CA VAL A 310 9.50 -7.53 -0.10
C VAL A 310 10.94 -8.03 -0.29
N ALA A 311 11.89 -7.52 0.48
CA ALA A 311 13.29 -7.95 0.40
C ALA A 311 13.44 -9.46 0.76
N THR A 312 12.71 -9.93 1.78
CA THR A 312 12.70 -11.35 2.15
C THR A 312 12.11 -12.23 1.04
N ALA A 313 11.06 -11.77 0.35
CA ALA A 313 10.47 -12.49 -0.77
C ALA A 313 11.44 -12.60 -1.96
N LEU A 314 12.15 -11.53 -2.29
CA LEU A 314 13.19 -11.55 -3.33
C LEU A 314 14.31 -12.54 -2.96
N ALA A 315 14.84 -12.50 -1.76
CA ALA A 315 15.87 -13.42 -1.26
C ALA A 315 15.38 -14.89 -1.25
N SER A 316 14.09 -15.11 -0.91
CA SER A 316 13.46 -16.42 -0.98
C SER A 316 13.38 -16.95 -2.41
N SER A 317 13.01 -16.10 -3.36
CA SER A 317 12.95 -16.48 -4.78
C SER A 317 14.33 -16.85 -5.34
N GLU A 318 15.38 -16.14 -4.96
CA GLU A 318 16.75 -16.45 -5.34
C GLU A 318 17.26 -17.77 -4.75
N SER A 319 17.03 -17.97 -3.45
CA SER A 319 17.50 -19.16 -2.72
C SER A 319 16.62 -20.40 -2.90
N LYS A 320 15.40 -20.23 -3.44
CA LYS A 320 14.35 -21.27 -3.58
C LYS A 320 14.02 -21.96 -2.25
N THR A 321 14.10 -21.23 -1.14
CA THR A 321 13.86 -21.75 0.21
C THR A 321 12.96 -20.83 1.02
N TRP A 322 12.30 -21.41 2.03
CA TRP A 322 11.60 -20.65 3.04
C TRP A 322 12.56 -19.73 3.79
N GLN A 323 12.18 -18.48 3.94
CA GLN A 323 12.92 -17.47 4.68
C GLN A 323 12.10 -16.99 5.88
N ASP A 324 12.76 -16.82 7.02
CA ASP A 324 12.17 -16.14 8.17
C ASP A 324 12.22 -14.62 7.94
N VAL A 325 11.10 -13.96 8.23
CA VAL A 325 11.06 -12.49 8.24
C VAL A 325 11.69 -12.04 9.55
N ALA A 326 12.93 -11.56 9.49
CA ALA A 326 13.65 -11.14 10.68
C ALA A 326 12.86 -10.08 11.48
N ALA A 327 12.85 -10.16 12.80
CA ALA A 327 12.31 -9.08 13.63
C ALA A 327 13.17 -7.82 13.50
N PHE A 328 12.54 -6.64 13.59
CA PHE A 328 13.24 -5.34 13.61
C PHE A 328 13.51 -4.91 15.05
#